data_d099623bd751d781aa4f49783568b0fa
#
_entry.id   d099623bd751d781aa4f49783568b0fa
#
_cell.length_a   1.000
_cell.length_b   1.000
_cell.length_c   1.000
_cell.angle_alpha   90.00
_cell.angle_beta   90.00
_cell.angle_gamma   90.00
#
_symmetry.space_group_name_H-M   'P 1'
#
loop_
_entity.id
_entity.type
_entity.pdbx_description
1 polymer ?
#
loop_
_entity_poly.entity_id
_entity_poly.type
_entity_poly.pdbx_seq_one_letter_code
_entity_poly.pdbx_strand_id
1 'polypeptide(L)'
;QQPHLIFYCELLYRENQSLEFVDKYSKLIEATADFMFDYANWDSVKKCYVLGPPIISAREGNSGTFRKNINPTFELAYWSWGLKKANDWRERRGRKRNSDWDRMAEQMAPWPIVDNVYVEAESVLEKDGGHPTQLAAYGFLPESSFLNKEVMRKTLIHVMEHWDWKDTWGWDYPLMAMTAVRLNEPELAIDALLMDVSKNTYLPNGHNYQTPELPLYLPGNGGLLSVVAMMCAGWDGCNIKNPGFPKNGEWNVKWEGLKPIF
;
A
#
# COMPACT_ATOMS: atom_id res chain seq x y z
N GLN A 1 8.12 -4.00 -7.04
CA GLN A 1 7.29 -4.47 -5.92
C GLN A 1 7.90 -5.73 -5.28
N GLN A 2 9.18 -5.68 -4.93
CA GLN A 2 9.92 -6.83 -4.37
C GLN A 2 9.23 -7.46 -3.14
N PRO A 3 8.64 -6.69 -2.18
CA PRO A 3 8.00 -7.28 -1.02
C PRO A 3 6.74 -8.11 -1.29
N HIS A 4 6.18 -8.13 -2.50
CA HIS A 4 4.96 -8.90 -2.80
C HIS A 4 5.08 -10.39 -2.44
N LEU A 5 6.23 -11.02 -2.66
CA LEU A 5 6.46 -12.40 -2.23
C LEU A 5 6.31 -12.55 -0.72
N ILE A 6 6.88 -11.63 0.05
CA ILE A 6 6.79 -11.62 1.50
C ILE A 6 5.34 -11.38 1.93
N PHE A 7 4.65 -10.45 1.27
CA PHE A 7 3.26 -10.11 1.52
C PHE A 7 2.33 -11.32 1.33
N TYR A 8 2.42 -11.99 0.19
CA TYR A 8 1.59 -13.18 -0.08
C TYR A 8 1.93 -14.35 0.86
N CYS A 9 3.20 -14.58 1.15
CA CYS A 9 3.60 -15.60 2.12
C CYS A 9 3.03 -15.29 3.51
N GLU A 10 3.05 -14.02 3.93
CA GLU A 10 2.48 -13.60 5.22
C GLU A 10 0.96 -13.82 5.26
N LEU A 11 0.22 -13.47 4.21
CA LEU A 11 -1.22 -13.72 4.14
C LEU A 11 -1.55 -15.22 4.26
N LEU A 12 -0.84 -16.06 3.50
CA LEU A 12 -1.04 -17.51 3.52
C LEU A 12 -0.65 -18.12 4.88
N TYR A 13 0.42 -17.62 5.52
CA TYR A 13 0.79 -18.04 6.86
C TYR A 13 -0.29 -17.68 7.89
N ARG A 14 -0.88 -16.50 7.80
CA ARG A 14 -1.95 -16.08 8.72
C ARG A 14 -3.19 -16.95 8.61
N GLU A 15 -3.46 -17.51 7.44
CA GLU A 15 -4.56 -18.47 7.25
C GLU A 15 -4.26 -19.82 7.88
N ASN A 16 -3.02 -20.30 7.75
CA ASN A 16 -2.60 -21.59 8.28
C ASN A 16 -1.21 -21.49 8.92
N GLN A 17 -1.14 -21.18 10.23
CA GLN A 17 0.10 -20.93 10.97
C GLN A 17 0.96 -22.21 11.14
N SER A 18 1.38 -22.80 10.03
CA SER A 18 2.17 -24.02 9.96
C SER A 18 3.68 -23.71 9.90
N LEU A 19 4.46 -24.36 10.78
CA LEU A 19 5.92 -24.30 10.71
C LEU A 19 6.47 -24.93 9.42
N GLU A 20 5.82 -25.95 8.88
CA GLU A 20 6.18 -26.55 7.60
C GLU A 20 6.08 -25.51 6.48
N PHE A 21 5.01 -24.71 6.47
CA PHE A 21 4.84 -23.62 5.51
C PHE A 21 5.95 -22.56 5.67
N VAL A 22 6.27 -22.18 6.90
CA VAL A 22 7.37 -21.25 7.20
C VAL A 22 8.70 -21.79 6.66
N ASP A 23 9.03 -23.06 6.94
CA ASP A 23 10.26 -23.69 6.46
C ASP A 23 10.34 -23.74 4.93
N LYS A 24 9.22 -24.07 4.29
CA LYS A 24 9.14 -24.16 2.81
C LYS A 24 9.49 -22.85 2.13
N TYR A 25 9.01 -21.72 2.62
CA TYR A 25 9.16 -20.42 1.96
C TYR A 25 10.24 -19.51 2.54
N SER A 26 10.83 -19.85 3.70
CA SER A 26 11.83 -19.03 4.37
C SER A 26 13.02 -18.65 3.48
N LYS A 27 13.54 -19.57 2.70
CA LYS A 27 14.68 -19.29 1.80
C LYS A 27 14.33 -18.24 0.75
N LEU A 28 13.11 -18.28 0.21
CA LEU A 28 12.64 -17.31 -0.77
C LEU A 28 12.49 -15.92 -0.14
N ILE A 29 11.92 -15.87 1.07
CA ILE A 29 11.74 -14.62 1.82
C ILE A 29 13.09 -14.03 2.22
N GLU A 30 14.02 -14.84 2.74
CA GLU A 30 15.36 -14.39 3.09
C GLU A 30 16.12 -13.86 1.85
N ALA A 31 16.09 -14.58 0.72
CA ALA A 31 16.71 -14.13 -0.51
C ALA A 31 16.11 -12.83 -1.06
N THR A 32 14.78 -12.65 -0.91
CA THR A 32 14.12 -11.41 -1.28
C THR A 32 14.57 -10.24 -0.39
N ALA A 33 14.69 -10.47 0.91
CA ALA A 33 15.16 -9.45 1.86
C ALA A 33 16.64 -9.11 1.65
N ASP A 34 17.49 -10.12 1.35
CA ASP A 34 18.90 -9.90 1.01
C ASP A 34 19.03 -9.04 -0.25
N PHE A 35 18.24 -9.34 -1.31
CA PHE A 35 18.20 -8.52 -2.50
C PHE A 35 17.80 -7.07 -2.20
N MET A 36 16.77 -6.88 -1.37
CA MET A 36 16.30 -5.56 -0.99
C MET A 36 17.39 -4.78 -0.23
N PHE A 37 18.10 -5.45 0.67
CA PHE A 37 19.19 -4.83 1.42
C PHE A 37 20.38 -4.46 0.52
N ASP A 38 20.76 -5.35 -0.41
CA ASP A 38 21.88 -5.14 -1.34
C ASP A 38 21.59 -4.04 -2.37
N TYR A 39 20.33 -3.91 -2.79
CA TYR A 39 19.92 -2.90 -3.77
C TYR A 39 19.92 -1.48 -3.22
N ALA A 40 19.54 -1.29 -1.96
CA ALA A 40 19.43 0.03 -1.34
C ALA A 40 20.82 0.64 -1.08
N ASN A 41 20.94 1.95 -1.25
CA ASN A 41 22.20 2.65 -1.03
C ASN A 41 22.16 3.45 0.27
N TRP A 42 23.23 3.42 1.03
CA TRP A 42 23.39 4.26 2.21
C TRP A 42 23.85 5.68 1.81
N ASP A 43 23.02 6.68 2.08
CA ASP A 43 23.39 8.08 1.96
C ASP A 43 24.05 8.53 3.26
N SER A 44 25.38 8.71 3.24
CA SER A 44 26.17 9.10 4.41
C SER A 44 25.93 10.55 4.87
N VAL A 45 25.37 11.39 4.00
CA VAL A 45 25.06 12.79 4.30
C VAL A 45 23.69 12.87 4.98
N LYS A 46 22.67 12.27 4.37
CA LYS A 46 21.30 12.20 4.91
C LYS A 46 21.16 11.18 6.05
N LYS A 47 22.13 10.26 6.20
CA LYS A 47 22.12 9.15 7.18
C LYS A 47 20.89 8.26 7.08
N CYS A 48 20.52 7.89 5.85
CA CYS A 48 19.40 7.03 5.57
C CYS A 48 19.68 6.12 4.37
N TYR A 49 18.91 5.05 4.24
CA TYR A 49 18.91 4.19 3.05
C TYR A 49 17.99 4.78 2.00
N VAL A 50 18.49 4.92 0.77
CA VAL A 50 17.78 5.44 -0.38
C VAL A 50 17.50 4.34 -1.40
N LEU A 51 16.35 4.43 -2.07
CA LEU A 51 15.96 3.54 -3.15
C LEU A 51 16.11 4.22 -4.49
N GLY A 52 16.92 3.62 -5.35
CA GLY A 52 17.25 4.20 -6.67
C GLY A 52 18.29 5.35 -6.61
N PRO A 53 18.56 6.06 -7.73
CA PRO A 53 18.14 5.66 -9.06
C PRO A 53 18.96 4.48 -9.61
N PRO A 54 18.45 3.66 -10.54
CA PRO A 54 17.10 3.70 -11.10
C PRO A 54 16.12 2.87 -10.27
N ILE A 55 14.86 3.28 -10.20
CA ILE A 55 13.78 2.46 -9.62
C ILE A 55 12.48 2.67 -10.40
N ILE A 56 11.74 1.59 -10.64
CA ILE A 56 10.39 1.64 -11.18
C ILE A 56 9.43 1.59 -10.00
N SER A 57 8.66 2.68 -9.81
CA SER A 57 7.65 2.76 -8.76
C SER A 57 6.35 2.06 -9.18
N ALA A 58 5.46 1.87 -8.21
CA ALA A 58 4.12 1.32 -8.45
C ALA A 58 3.28 2.17 -9.41
N ARG A 59 3.60 3.45 -9.59
CA ARG A 59 2.98 4.33 -10.58
C ARG A 59 3.29 3.92 -12.02
N GLU A 60 4.28 3.07 -12.24
CA GLU A 60 4.73 2.63 -13.58
C GLU A 60 5.09 3.79 -14.53
N GLY A 61 5.50 4.93 -14.01
CA GLY A 61 5.72 6.17 -14.76
C GLY A 61 6.49 6.00 -16.05
N ASN A 62 6.24 6.88 -17.00
CA ASN A 62 6.79 6.89 -18.37
C ASN A 62 8.22 6.38 -18.46
N SER A 63 8.49 5.51 -19.43
CA SER A 63 9.72 4.76 -19.66
C SER A 63 11.05 5.55 -19.63
N GLY A 64 11.00 6.86 -19.49
CA GLY A 64 12.16 7.74 -19.31
C GLY A 64 12.44 8.19 -17.87
N THR A 65 11.46 8.14 -16.98
CA THR A 65 11.59 8.69 -15.61
C THR A 65 12.22 7.72 -14.63
N PHE A 66 12.06 6.39 -14.81
CA PHE A 66 12.58 5.38 -13.88
C PHE A 66 14.11 5.49 -13.66
N ARG A 67 14.88 5.95 -14.66
CA ARG A 67 16.34 6.11 -14.55
C ARG A 67 16.76 7.20 -13.58
N LYS A 68 15.85 8.14 -13.28
CA LYS A 68 16.08 9.27 -12.36
C LYS A 68 15.21 9.15 -11.11
N ASN A 69 14.29 8.17 -11.08
CA ASN A 69 13.37 8.02 -9.96
C ASN A 69 14.13 7.58 -8.71
N ILE A 70 13.85 8.27 -7.60
CA ILE A 70 14.49 8.06 -6.32
C ILE A 70 13.46 8.20 -5.19
N ASN A 71 13.55 7.33 -4.21
CA ASN A 71 12.76 7.34 -3.00
C ASN A 71 11.25 7.44 -3.24
N PRO A 72 10.62 6.52 -4.02
CA PRO A 72 9.17 6.53 -4.14
C PRO A 72 8.53 6.19 -2.79
N THR A 73 7.49 6.95 -2.42
CA THR A 73 6.86 6.89 -1.09
C THR A 73 6.34 5.50 -0.75
N PHE A 74 5.62 4.86 -1.68
CA PHE A 74 5.09 3.52 -1.46
C PHE A 74 6.21 2.49 -1.30
N GLU A 75 7.22 2.52 -2.15
CA GLU A 75 8.35 1.59 -2.10
C GLU A 75 9.16 1.75 -0.80
N LEU A 76 9.40 2.96 -0.34
CA LEU A 76 10.04 3.20 0.97
C LEU A 76 9.26 2.53 2.10
N ALA A 77 7.94 2.73 2.13
CA ALA A 77 7.07 2.12 3.12
C ALA A 77 7.06 0.59 3.00
N TYR A 78 6.90 0.08 1.78
CA TYR A 78 6.75 -1.34 1.53
C TYR A 78 8.04 -2.13 1.80
N TRP A 79 9.18 -1.57 1.46
CA TRP A 79 10.46 -2.21 1.74
C TRP A 79 10.76 -2.24 3.23
N SER A 80 10.49 -1.15 3.96
CA SER A 80 10.59 -1.13 5.43
C SER A 80 9.71 -2.22 6.06
N TRP A 81 8.45 -2.33 5.63
CA TRP A 81 7.53 -3.37 6.09
C TRP A 81 8.04 -4.78 5.73
N GLY A 82 8.47 -4.99 4.48
CA GLY A 82 8.93 -6.28 3.98
C GLY A 82 10.13 -6.81 4.75
N LEU A 83 11.12 -5.97 5.04
CA LEU A 83 12.31 -6.34 5.83
C LEU A 83 11.95 -6.72 7.26
N LYS A 84 11.06 -5.97 7.91
CA LYS A 84 10.55 -6.31 9.25
C LYS A 84 9.85 -7.67 9.23
N LYS A 85 9.00 -7.92 8.23
CA LYS A 85 8.31 -9.20 8.07
C LYS A 85 9.26 -10.36 7.77
N ALA A 86 10.29 -10.14 6.96
CA ALA A 86 11.32 -11.16 6.73
C ALA A 86 12.03 -11.54 8.04
N ASN A 87 12.28 -10.58 8.91
CA ASN A 87 12.82 -10.84 10.25
C ASN A 87 11.81 -11.57 11.16
N ASP A 88 10.52 -11.24 11.12
CA ASP A 88 9.47 -12.00 11.84
C ASP A 88 9.46 -13.47 11.40
N TRP A 89 9.69 -13.75 10.12
CA TRP A 89 9.79 -15.12 9.58
C TRP A 89 11.04 -15.85 10.09
N ARG A 90 12.16 -15.16 10.28
CA ARG A 90 13.35 -15.75 10.95
C ARG A 90 13.05 -16.16 12.38
N GLU A 91 12.38 -15.29 13.14
CA GLU A 91 12.00 -15.58 14.53
C GLU A 91 11.02 -16.77 14.63
N ARG A 92 10.06 -16.92 13.71
CA ARG A 92 9.18 -18.10 13.63
C ARG A 92 9.94 -19.42 13.49
N ARG A 93 11.16 -19.37 12.93
CA ARG A 93 12.08 -20.52 12.82
C ARG A 93 13.08 -20.62 13.98
N GLY A 94 12.92 -19.83 15.03
CA GLY A 94 13.88 -19.77 16.14
C GLY A 94 15.24 -19.16 15.78
N ARG A 95 15.33 -18.42 14.64
CA ARG A 95 16.55 -17.72 14.24
C ARG A 95 16.55 -16.30 14.78
N LYS A 96 17.73 -15.76 15.06
CA LYS A 96 17.87 -14.34 15.40
C LYS A 96 17.49 -13.46 14.20
N ARG A 97 16.94 -12.29 14.51
CA ARG A 97 16.72 -11.23 13.52
C ARG A 97 18.04 -10.85 12.84
N ASN A 98 17.96 -10.48 11.58
CA ASN A 98 19.07 -9.88 10.84
C ASN A 98 19.12 -8.38 11.17
N SER A 99 20.17 -7.95 11.87
CA SER A 99 20.33 -6.56 12.32
C SER A 99 20.47 -5.55 11.17
N ASP A 100 20.98 -5.99 10.03
CA ASP A 100 21.15 -5.11 8.87
C ASP A 100 19.79 -4.81 8.23
N TRP A 101 18.89 -5.82 8.17
CA TRP A 101 17.54 -5.61 7.69
C TRP A 101 16.72 -4.72 8.63
N ASP A 102 16.84 -4.90 9.95
CA ASP A 102 16.16 -4.04 10.93
C ASP A 102 16.69 -2.61 10.81
N ARG A 103 18.02 -2.42 10.77
CA ARG A 103 18.64 -1.10 10.59
C ARG A 103 18.14 -0.42 9.32
N MET A 104 18.12 -1.11 8.19
CA MET A 104 17.61 -0.54 6.95
C MET A 104 16.14 -0.18 7.06
N ALA A 105 15.31 -1.07 7.59
CA ALA A 105 13.87 -0.83 7.75
C ALA A 105 13.55 0.38 8.64
N GLU A 106 14.42 0.68 9.62
CA GLU A 106 14.26 1.81 10.55
C GLU A 106 14.89 3.11 10.03
N GLN A 107 15.84 3.01 9.12
CA GLN A 107 16.61 4.14 8.60
C GLN A 107 16.38 4.37 7.10
N MET A 108 15.24 3.99 6.56
CA MET A 108 14.84 4.37 5.20
C MET A 108 14.73 5.89 5.09
N ALA A 109 14.91 6.42 3.89
CA ALA A 109 14.68 7.84 3.61
C ALA A 109 13.27 8.27 4.06
N PRO A 110 13.10 9.48 4.59
CA PRO A 110 11.78 10.01 4.91
C PRO A 110 10.91 10.11 3.66
N TRP A 111 9.61 9.91 3.83
CA TRP A 111 8.67 10.01 2.71
C TRP A 111 8.63 11.45 2.18
N PRO A 112 8.77 11.66 0.86
CA PRO A 112 8.84 13.00 0.28
C PRO A 112 7.51 13.76 0.42
N ILE A 113 7.63 15.04 0.81
CA ILE A 113 6.50 15.94 1.06
C ILE A 113 6.71 17.23 0.26
N VAL A 114 5.66 17.69 -0.41
CA VAL A 114 5.58 19.00 -1.08
C VAL A 114 4.29 19.69 -0.61
N ASP A 115 4.38 20.93 -0.14
CA ASP A 115 3.22 21.72 0.34
C ASP A 115 2.30 20.97 1.32
N ASN A 116 2.88 20.24 2.27
CA ASN A 116 2.19 19.41 3.27
C ASN A 116 1.38 18.23 2.72
N VAL A 117 1.68 17.74 1.52
CA VAL A 117 1.14 16.49 0.98
C VAL A 117 2.28 15.56 0.60
N TYR A 118 2.09 14.25 0.78
CA TYR A 118 3.02 13.26 0.25
C TYR A 118 2.95 13.24 -1.26
N VAL A 119 4.12 13.20 -1.91
CA VAL A 119 4.24 13.05 -3.36
C VAL A 119 4.70 11.63 -3.71
N GLU A 120 4.60 11.28 -4.98
CA GLU A 120 4.92 9.94 -5.47
C GLU A 120 6.37 9.56 -5.18
N ALA A 121 7.33 10.45 -5.44
CA ALA A 121 8.75 10.21 -5.21
C ALA A 121 9.51 11.53 -5.00
N GLU A 122 10.71 11.45 -4.40
CA GLU A 122 11.60 12.63 -4.23
C GLU A 122 11.96 13.29 -5.58
N SER A 123 11.95 12.52 -6.67
CA SER A 123 12.22 13.00 -8.02
C SER A 123 10.96 13.45 -8.78
N VAL A 124 9.76 13.24 -8.24
CA VAL A 124 8.46 13.56 -8.87
C VAL A 124 7.71 14.49 -7.93
N LEU A 125 7.86 15.79 -8.17
CA LEU A 125 7.27 16.83 -7.33
C LEU A 125 5.86 17.23 -7.77
N GLU A 126 5.37 16.67 -8.88
CA GLU A 126 4.00 16.82 -9.34
C GLU A 126 3.05 16.13 -8.36
N LYS A 127 2.00 16.84 -7.98
CA LYS A 127 1.04 16.36 -6.97
C LYS A 127 -0.15 15.66 -7.60
N ASP A 128 -0.41 15.89 -8.89
CA ASP A 128 -1.65 15.54 -9.57
C ASP A 128 -1.37 14.69 -10.81
N GLY A 129 -2.12 13.61 -11.00
CA GLY A 129 -2.09 12.76 -12.18
C GLY A 129 -1.41 11.40 -12.01
N GLY A 130 -1.70 10.48 -12.90
CA GLY A 130 -1.32 9.08 -12.82
C GLY A 130 -1.99 8.36 -11.66
N HIS A 131 -1.28 7.41 -11.05
CA HIS A 131 -1.78 6.67 -9.88
C HIS A 131 -1.34 7.36 -8.58
N PRO A 132 -2.24 7.59 -7.60
CA PRO A 132 -1.91 8.17 -6.30
C PRO A 132 -1.25 7.15 -5.36
N THR A 133 -0.13 6.55 -5.81
CA THR A 133 0.54 5.42 -5.14
C THR A 133 1.07 5.77 -3.76
N GLN A 134 1.36 7.04 -3.47
CA GLN A 134 1.74 7.50 -2.14
C GLN A 134 0.69 7.18 -1.06
N LEU A 135 -0.59 7.09 -1.44
CA LEU A 135 -1.65 6.69 -0.52
C LEU A 135 -1.49 5.24 -0.04
N ALA A 136 -0.90 4.36 -0.87
CA ALA A 136 -0.69 2.95 -0.53
C ALA A 136 0.28 2.77 0.65
N ALA A 137 1.13 3.74 0.92
CA ALA A 137 2.05 3.70 2.04
C ALA A 137 1.34 3.60 3.41
N TYR A 138 0.05 3.97 3.47
CA TYR A 138 -0.79 3.78 4.65
C TYR A 138 -2.11 3.06 4.35
N GLY A 139 -2.71 3.25 3.19
CA GLY A 139 -3.97 2.58 2.83
C GLY A 139 -3.78 1.05 2.71
N PHE A 140 -2.77 0.64 1.97
CA PHE A 140 -2.45 -0.78 1.75
C PHE A 140 -1.58 -1.37 2.88
N LEU A 141 -0.64 -0.58 3.44
CA LEU A 141 0.28 -1.00 4.48
C LEU A 141 -0.18 -0.55 5.87
N PRO A 142 0.25 -1.23 6.95
CA PRO A 142 0.00 -0.79 8.30
C PRO A 142 0.77 0.50 8.64
N GLU A 143 0.43 1.09 9.77
CA GLU A 143 1.10 2.27 10.30
C GLU A 143 2.61 2.07 10.43
N SER A 144 3.36 3.07 9.99
CA SER A 144 4.81 3.12 10.04
C SER A 144 5.29 4.31 10.88
N SER A 145 6.49 4.21 11.47
CA SER A 145 7.14 5.32 12.16
C SER A 145 7.46 6.52 11.25
N PHE A 146 7.44 6.34 9.94
CA PHE A 146 7.62 7.40 8.94
C PHE A 146 6.33 8.16 8.60
N LEU A 147 5.18 7.64 9.04
CA LEU A 147 3.88 8.21 8.73
C LEU A 147 3.58 9.44 9.57
N ASN A 148 3.20 10.53 8.92
CA ASN A 148 2.45 11.62 9.55
C ASN A 148 0.99 11.55 9.07
N LYS A 149 0.08 11.18 9.96
CA LYS A 149 -1.36 10.99 9.62
C LYS A 149 -2.02 12.26 9.13
N GLU A 150 -1.64 13.42 9.67
CA GLU A 150 -2.19 14.71 9.23
C GLU A 150 -1.76 15.03 7.79
N VAL A 151 -0.50 14.77 7.45
CA VAL A 151 0.00 14.91 6.08
C VAL A 151 -0.70 13.91 5.15
N MET A 152 -0.88 12.66 5.59
CA MET A 152 -1.58 11.64 4.78
C MET A 152 -3.05 12.01 4.56
N ARG A 153 -3.72 12.56 5.57
CA ARG A 153 -5.08 13.06 5.44
C ARG A 153 -5.17 14.19 4.41
N LYS A 154 -4.25 15.16 4.48
CA LYS A 154 -4.16 16.22 3.47
C LYS A 154 -3.88 15.69 2.08
N THR A 155 -3.01 14.67 1.98
CA THR A 155 -2.73 13.98 0.72
C THR A 155 -3.99 13.34 0.13
N LEU A 156 -4.77 12.63 0.95
CA LEU A 156 -6.02 12.01 0.52
C LEU A 156 -7.03 13.06 0.01
N ILE A 157 -7.24 14.13 0.77
CA ILE A 157 -8.15 15.22 0.40
C ILE A 157 -7.68 15.88 -0.90
N HIS A 158 -6.38 16.19 -1.00
CA HIS A 158 -5.80 16.77 -2.21
C HIS A 158 -6.03 15.88 -3.44
N VAL A 159 -5.82 14.57 -3.32
CA VAL A 159 -6.10 13.61 -4.39
C VAL A 159 -7.58 13.64 -4.77
N MET A 160 -8.49 13.59 -3.81
CA MET A 160 -9.94 13.59 -4.08
C MET A 160 -10.45 14.87 -4.73
N GLU A 161 -9.82 16.02 -4.49
CA GLU A 161 -10.25 17.33 -4.99
C GLU A 161 -9.59 17.74 -6.32
N HIS A 162 -8.35 17.27 -6.60
CA HIS A 162 -7.52 17.87 -7.66
C HIS A 162 -7.02 16.85 -8.70
N TRP A 163 -7.24 15.54 -8.49
CA TRP A 163 -6.66 14.51 -9.36
C TRP A 163 -7.29 14.48 -10.75
N ASP A 164 -6.48 14.21 -11.79
CA ASP A 164 -7.02 13.99 -13.14
C ASP A 164 -7.63 12.58 -13.26
N TRP A 165 -8.94 12.51 -13.07
CA TRP A 165 -9.70 11.26 -13.11
C TRP A 165 -9.71 10.55 -14.47
N LYS A 166 -9.28 11.21 -15.54
CA LYS A 166 -9.14 10.59 -16.87
C LYS A 166 -7.90 9.72 -16.95
N ASP A 167 -6.88 10.06 -16.16
CA ASP A 167 -5.57 9.38 -16.14
C ASP A 167 -5.48 8.29 -15.05
N THR A 168 -6.57 8.04 -14.32
CA THR A 168 -6.66 7.02 -13.27
C THR A 168 -7.08 5.67 -13.80
N TRP A 169 -6.99 4.66 -12.94
CA TRP A 169 -7.44 3.30 -13.20
C TRP A 169 -8.33 2.79 -12.05
N GLY A 170 -9.09 1.73 -12.31
CA GLY A 170 -10.10 1.24 -11.38
C GLY A 170 -9.59 0.82 -9.99
N TRP A 171 -8.31 0.57 -9.79
CA TRP A 171 -7.74 0.25 -8.48
C TRP A 171 -7.42 1.49 -7.64
N ASP A 172 -7.41 2.69 -8.22
CA ASP A 172 -7.11 3.92 -7.50
C ASP A 172 -8.21 4.28 -6.48
N TYR A 173 -9.47 4.02 -6.81
CA TYR A 173 -10.64 4.33 -5.95
C TYR A 173 -10.66 3.47 -4.69
N PRO A 174 -10.53 2.13 -4.74
CA PRO A 174 -10.37 1.33 -3.54
C PRO A 174 -9.10 1.67 -2.75
N LEU A 175 -8.02 2.12 -3.38
CA LEU A 175 -6.82 2.57 -2.66
C LEU A 175 -7.10 3.84 -1.83
N MET A 176 -7.80 4.83 -2.41
CA MET A 176 -8.26 6.00 -1.66
C MET A 176 -9.15 5.60 -0.48
N ALA A 177 -10.09 4.71 -0.72
CA ALA A 177 -10.99 4.22 0.32
C ALA A 177 -10.24 3.49 1.44
N MET A 178 -9.25 2.64 1.14
CA MET A 178 -8.39 2.00 2.16
C MET A 178 -7.69 3.05 3.03
N THR A 179 -7.14 4.09 2.40
CA THR A 179 -6.46 5.18 3.10
C THR A 179 -7.44 5.94 4.00
N ALA A 180 -8.63 6.26 3.49
CA ALA A 180 -9.68 6.93 4.25
C ALA A 180 -10.11 6.11 5.49
N VAL A 181 -10.33 4.80 5.31
CA VAL A 181 -10.71 3.90 6.42
C VAL A 181 -9.66 3.89 7.52
N ARG A 182 -8.37 3.79 7.17
CA ARG A 182 -7.29 3.82 8.17
C ARG A 182 -7.12 5.18 8.85
N LEU A 183 -7.51 6.26 8.17
CA LEU A 183 -7.56 7.60 8.74
C LEU A 183 -8.80 7.84 9.61
N ASN A 184 -9.69 6.85 9.74
CA ASN A 184 -10.98 6.95 10.42
C ASN A 184 -11.91 8.00 9.79
N GLU A 185 -11.93 8.03 8.46
CA GLU A 185 -12.78 8.89 7.61
C GLU A 185 -13.70 7.99 6.74
N PRO A 186 -14.65 7.27 7.34
CA PRO A 186 -15.47 6.29 6.62
C PRO A 186 -16.37 6.93 5.57
N GLU A 187 -16.79 8.20 5.75
CA GLU A 187 -17.55 8.95 4.76
C GLU A 187 -16.72 9.14 3.47
N LEU A 188 -15.46 9.57 3.60
CA LEU A 188 -14.55 9.71 2.45
C LEU A 188 -14.27 8.37 1.76
N ALA A 189 -14.28 7.26 2.53
CA ALA A 189 -14.12 5.93 1.95
C ALA A 189 -15.31 5.55 1.05
N ILE A 190 -16.52 5.85 1.50
CA ILE A 190 -17.75 5.64 0.71
C ILE A 190 -17.75 6.54 -0.52
N ASP A 191 -17.42 7.83 -0.35
CA ASP A 191 -17.35 8.80 -1.45
C ASP A 191 -16.36 8.35 -2.53
N ALA A 192 -15.18 7.88 -2.15
CA ALA A 192 -14.18 7.34 -3.08
C ALA A 192 -14.71 6.13 -3.86
N LEU A 193 -15.38 5.18 -3.18
CA LEU A 193 -15.93 3.98 -3.83
C LEU A 193 -17.13 4.26 -4.73
N LEU A 194 -17.91 5.30 -4.43
CA LEU A 194 -19.09 5.70 -5.18
C LEU A 194 -18.84 6.85 -6.15
N MET A 195 -17.59 7.27 -6.33
CA MET A 195 -17.23 8.35 -7.25
C MET A 195 -17.72 8.04 -8.67
N ASP A 196 -18.56 8.94 -9.22
CA ASP A 196 -19.16 8.79 -10.56
C ASP A 196 -18.19 9.27 -11.64
N VAL A 197 -17.25 8.40 -11.99
CA VAL A 197 -16.23 8.64 -13.03
C VAL A 197 -16.03 7.38 -13.87
N SER A 198 -15.63 7.56 -15.14
CA SER A 198 -15.58 6.48 -16.13
C SER A 198 -14.74 5.27 -15.69
N LYS A 199 -13.62 5.52 -15.01
CA LYS A 199 -12.69 4.45 -14.56
C LYS A 199 -13.18 3.69 -13.32
N ASN A 200 -14.17 4.23 -12.61
CA ASN A 200 -14.83 3.58 -11.48
C ASN A 200 -16.17 2.91 -11.86
N THR A 201 -16.32 2.53 -13.12
CA THR A 201 -17.54 1.90 -13.62
C THR A 201 -17.49 0.38 -13.43
N TYR A 202 -18.58 -0.19 -12.93
CA TYR A 202 -18.79 -1.64 -12.85
C TYR A 202 -19.96 -2.03 -13.72
N LEU A 203 -19.71 -2.95 -14.66
CA LEU A 203 -20.71 -3.46 -15.59
C LEU A 203 -21.74 -4.36 -14.87
N PRO A 204 -22.92 -4.66 -15.48
CA PRO A 204 -23.92 -5.54 -14.86
C PRO A 204 -23.41 -6.93 -14.50
N ASN A 205 -22.36 -7.42 -15.16
CA ASN A 205 -21.67 -8.67 -14.85
C ASN A 205 -20.64 -8.55 -13.70
N GLY A 206 -20.50 -7.37 -13.11
CA GLY A 206 -19.58 -7.09 -12.01
C GLY A 206 -18.16 -6.73 -12.43
N HIS A 207 -17.83 -6.71 -13.73
CA HIS A 207 -16.50 -6.35 -14.18
C HIS A 207 -16.22 -4.85 -14.03
N ASN A 208 -15.08 -4.50 -13.45
CA ASN A 208 -14.59 -3.13 -13.50
C ASN A 208 -14.15 -2.80 -14.93
N TYR A 209 -14.73 -1.77 -15.51
CA TYR A 209 -14.51 -1.34 -16.89
C TYR A 209 -13.49 -0.22 -16.97
N GLN A 210 -12.56 -0.28 -17.91
CA GLN A 210 -11.57 0.78 -18.12
C GLN A 210 -11.71 1.47 -19.47
N THR A 211 -11.71 0.68 -20.56
CA THR A 211 -11.84 1.14 -21.93
C THR A 211 -12.57 0.09 -22.76
N PRO A 212 -13.02 0.41 -24.02
CA PRO A 212 -13.58 -0.62 -24.89
C PRO A 212 -12.66 -1.80 -25.13
N GLU A 213 -11.34 -1.57 -25.16
CA GLU A 213 -10.32 -2.60 -25.38
C GLU A 213 -9.98 -3.37 -24.08
N LEU A 214 -10.33 -2.80 -22.92
CA LEU A 214 -10.13 -3.40 -21.60
C LEU A 214 -11.43 -3.34 -20.78
N PRO A 215 -12.46 -4.14 -21.15
CA PRO A 215 -13.75 -4.12 -20.48
C PRO A 215 -13.78 -4.92 -19.16
N LEU A 216 -12.68 -5.60 -18.83
CA LEU A 216 -12.48 -6.33 -17.58
C LEU A 216 -11.10 -5.97 -16.99
N TYR A 217 -11.11 -5.22 -15.92
CA TYR A 217 -9.91 -4.81 -15.20
C TYR A 217 -9.88 -5.42 -13.79
N LEU A 218 -9.30 -6.59 -13.67
CA LEU A 218 -9.26 -7.37 -12.41
C LEU A 218 -8.62 -6.65 -11.23
N PRO A 219 -7.58 -5.79 -11.38
CA PRO A 219 -7.05 -5.03 -10.24
C PRO A 219 -8.10 -4.14 -9.57
N GLY A 220 -9.02 -3.52 -10.32
CA GLY A 220 -10.13 -2.76 -9.75
C GLY A 220 -11.09 -3.66 -8.96
N ASN A 221 -11.44 -4.82 -9.51
CA ASN A 221 -12.27 -5.81 -8.79
C ASN A 221 -11.59 -6.31 -7.52
N GLY A 222 -10.30 -6.66 -7.58
CA GLY A 222 -9.54 -7.11 -6.42
C GLY A 222 -9.41 -6.03 -5.35
N GLY A 223 -9.18 -4.78 -5.77
CA GLY A 223 -9.14 -3.63 -4.88
C GLY A 223 -10.46 -3.40 -4.15
N LEU A 224 -11.59 -3.43 -4.89
CA LEU A 224 -12.92 -3.28 -4.31
C LEU A 224 -13.21 -4.37 -3.25
N LEU A 225 -12.96 -5.63 -3.57
CA LEU A 225 -13.16 -6.73 -2.63
C LEU A 225 -12.29 -6.59 -1.38
N SER A 226 -11.03 -6.19 -1.56
CA SER A 226 -10.08 -6.02 -0.47
C SER A 226 -10.47 -4.86 0.46
N VAL A 227 -10.87 -3.71 -0.09
CA VAL A 227 -11.27 -2.57 0.74
C VAL A 227 -12.59 -2.84 1.46
N VAL A 228 -13.57 -3.48 0.83
CA VAL A 228 -14.84 -3.83 1.50
C VAL A 228 -14.59 -4.82 2.64
N ALA A 229 -13.71 -5.80 2.44
CA ALA A 229 -13.28 -6.69 3.53
C ALA A 229 -12.62 -5.92 4.68
N MET A 230 -11.73 -4.98 4.38
CA MET A 230 -11.09 -4.11 5.37
C MET A 230 -12.11 -3.19 6.08
N MET A 231 -13.07 -2.63 5.36
CA MET A 231 -14.15 -1.81 5.93
C MET A 231 -15.02 -2.60 6.92
N CYS A 232 -15.20 -3.90 6.68
CA CYS A 232 -15.95 -4.80 7.56
C CYS A 232 -15.12 -5.29 8.75
N ALA A 233 -13.98 -5.94 8.47
CA ALA A 233 -13.18 -6.69 9.45
C ALA A 233 -12.06 -5.85 10.09
N GLY A 234 -11.69 -4.71 9.50
CA GLY A 234 -10.60 -3.88 9.99
C GLY A 234 -9.21 -4.45 9.70
N TRP A 235 -8.27 -4.11 10.55
CA TRP A 235 -6.86 -4.50 10.47
C TRP A 235 -6.28 -4.80 11.86
N ASP A 236 -5.08 -5.32 11.92
CA ASP A 236 -4.41 -5.62 13.20
C ASP A 236 -4.35 -4.36 14.08
N GLY A 237 -4.85 -4.48 15.31
CA GLY A 237 -4.95 -3.36 16.25
C GLY A 237 -6.18 -2.46 16.07
N CYS A 238 -7.02 -2.67 15.07
CA CYS A 238 -8.28 -1.95 14.93
C CYS A 238 -9.33 -2.53 15.90
N ASN A 239 -9.82 -1.69 16.81
CA ASN A 239 -10.85 -2.06 17.79
C ASN A 239 -12.25 -1.52 17.43
N ILE A 240 -12.40 -0.92 16.24
CA ILE A 240 -13.67 -0.35 15.76
C ILE A 240 -14.42 -1.44 15.00
N LYS A 241 -15.65 -1.70 15.40
CA LYS A 241 -16.54 -2.62 14.64
C LYS A 241 -16.94 -1.97 13.32
N ASN A 242 -16.73 -2.69 12.21
CA ASN A 242 -17.04 -2.20 10.85
C ASN A 242 -16.43 -0.81 10.60
N PRO A 243 -15.09 -0.65 10.68
CA PRO A 243 -14.44 0.66 10.75
C PRO A 243 -14.64 1.53 9.50
N GLY A 244 -14.90 0.92 8.36
CA GLY A 244 -15.07 1.63 7.09
C GLY A 244 -16.48 2.11 6.79
N PHE A 245 -17.44 1.98 7.74
CA PHE A 245 -18.81 2.43 7.53
C PHE A 245 -19.18 3.53 8.53
N PRO A 246 -19.82 4.62 8.06
CA PRO A 246 -20.33 5.69 8.90
C PRO A 246 -21.23 5.18 10.03
N LYS A 247 -21.20 5.86 11.19
CA LYS A 247 -21.98 5.49 12.38
C LYS A 247 -23.26 6.33 12.53
N ASN A 248 -23.78 6.81 11.42
CA ASN A 248 -24.97 7.66 11.32
C ASN A 248 -26.31 6.91 11.39
N GLY A 249 -26.29 5.59 11.51
CA GLY A 249 -27.48 4.73 11.57
C GLY A 249 -28.04 4.28 10.20
N GLU A 250 -27.46 4.74 9.10
CA GLU A 250 -27.92 4.38 7.74
C GLU A 250 -27.36 3.03 7.26
N TRP A 251 -26.32 2.51 7.92
CA TRP A 251 -25.61 1.30 7.51
C TRP A 251 -25.96 0.11 8.40
N ASN A 252 -26.43 -0.97 7.78
CA ASN A 252 -26.60 -2.27 8.43
C ASN A 252 -25.60 -3.26 7.83
N VAL A 253 -24.44 -3.40 8.48
CA VAL A 253 -23.31 -4.18 7.97
C VAL A 253 -23.31 -5.58 8.59
N LYS A 254 -23.37 -6.61 7.73
CA LYS A 254 -23.26 -8.03 8.09
C LYS A 254 -22.23 -8.69 7.20
N TRP A 255 -21.39 -9.51 7.78
CA TRP A 255 -20.36 -10.27 7.08
C TRP A 255 -19.98 -11.52 7.87
N GLU A 256 -19.36 -12.49 7.20
CA GLU A 256 -18.83 -13.70 7.79
C GLU A 256 -17.54 -14.13 7.09
N GLY A 257 -16.70 -14.91 7.76
CA GLY A 257 -15.47 -15.50 7.19
C GLY A 257 -14.33 -14.52 6.88
N LEU A 258 -14.50 -13.21 7.12
CA LEU A 258 -13.45 -12.24 6.92
C LEU A 258 -12.49 -12.21 8.14
N LYS A 259 -11.24 -11.86 7.88
CA LYS A 259 -10.22 -11.66 8.91
C LYS A 259 -9.63 -10.25 8.78
N PRO A 260 -9.20 -9.62 9.89
CA PRO A 260 -8.45 -8.38 9.82
C PRO A 260 -7.20 -8.53 8.95
N ILE A 261 -6.89 -7.53 8.14
CA ILE A 261 -5.62 -7.42 7.43
C ILE A 261 -4.53 -6.89 8.38
N PHE A 262 -3.24 -6.92 8.00
CA PHE A 262 -2.19 -6.31 8.81
C PHE A 262 -2.10 -4.79 8.69
#